data_4d38290b8f64c0f709533ba9298037c8
#
_entry.id   4d38290b8f64c0f709533ba9298037c8
#
_cell.length_a   1.000
_cell.length_b   1.000
_cell.length_c   1.000
_cell.angle_alpha   90.00
_cell.angle_beta   90.00
_cell.angle_gamma   90.00
#
_symmetry.space_group_name_H-M   'P 1'
#
loop_
_entity.id
_entity.type
_entity.pdbx_description
1 polymer ?
#
loop_
_entity_poly.entity_id
_entity_poly.type
_entity_poly.pdbx_seq_one_letter_code
_entity_poly.pdbx_strand_id
1 'polypeptide(L)'
;MVSKQIFDTLSLPQILNYTIGFDRTFNRLESNLLDGHNRYGQINTKYPPYDIKKVGDTNYVINLALAGFGKNDIEIKLTDGILSVKSDKDNESEEEEILHRGISYRKFERKFTLADDIVIQSAKLKDGLLSIELEQIVPEEKRPRTIEIK
;
A
#
# COMPACT_ATOMS: atom_id res chain seq x y z
N MET A 1 -27.31 -7.33 22.14
CA MET A 1 -27.81 -6.95 20.80
C MET A 1 -27.04 -5.76 20.21
N VAL A 2 -25.71 -5.75 20.28
CA VAL A 2 -24.87 -4.61 19.83
C VAL A 2 -23.71 -5.03 18.91
N SER A 3 -23.60 -6.30 18.51
CA SER A 3 -22.40 -6.79 17.80
C SER A 3 -22.56 -7.01 16.30
N LYS A 4 -23.66 -6.65 15.66
CA LYS A 4 -23.88 -6.92 14.22
C LYS A 4 -23.65 -5.72 13.28
N GLN A 5 -23.53 -4.51 13.82
CA GLN A 5 -23.41 -3.28 13.00
C GLN A 5 -21.98 -2.77 12.81
N ILE A 6 -21.00 -3.30 13.53
CA ILE A 6 -19.60 -2.82 13.41
C ILE A 6 -18.88 -3.49 12.23
N PHE A 7 -19.29 -4.68 11.83
CA PHE A 7 -18.67 -5.41 10.72
C PHE A 7 -19.18 -5.05 9.33
N ASP A 8 -20.33 -4.41 9.22
CA ASP A 8 -20.91 -4.02 7.91
C ASP A 8 -20.29 -2.75 7.30
N THR A 9 -19.55 -1.97 8.07
CA THR A 9 -18.94 -0.71 7.59
C THR A 9 -17.46 -0.82 7.20
N LEU A 10 -16.79 -1.90 7.57
CA LEU A 10 -15.40 -2.17 7.20
C LEU A 10 -15.37 -3.33 6.20
N SER A 11 -15.50 -3.03 4.93
CA SER A 11 -15.28 -4.06 3.91
C SER A 11 -13.81 -4.49 3.94
N LEU A 12 -13.55 -5.77 4.18
CA LEU A 12 -12.22 -6.38 4.16
C LEU A 12 -11.35 -5.92 2.96
N PRO A 13 -11.90 -5.74 1.75
CA PRO A 13 -11.16 -5.20 0.62
C PRO A 13 -10.59 -3.79 0.84
N GLN A 14 -11.23 -2.96 1.66
CA GLN A 14 -10.72 -1.61 1.94
C GLN A 14 -9.53 -1.62 2.92
N ILE A 15 -9.50 -2.56 3.85
CA ILE A 15 -8.39 -2.72 4.79
C ILE A 15 -7.16 -3.25 4.05
N LEU A 16 -7.33 -4.19 3.13
CA LEU A 16 -6.25 -4.79 2.33
C LEU A 16 -5.52 -3.77 1.44
N ASN A 17 -6.20 -2.70 1.01
CA ASN A 17 -5.60 -1.66 0.18
C ASN A 17 -4.54 -0.81 0.88
N TYR A 18 -4.42 -0.91 2.21
CA TYR A 18 -3.50 -0.09 3.00
C TYR A 18 -2.51 -0.91 3.84
N THR A 19 -2.56 -2.24 3.75
CA THR A 19 -1.75 -3.13 4.57
C THR A 19 -0.80 -3.96 3.74
N ILE A 20 0.43 -4.11 4.19
CA ILE A 20 1.48 -4.87 3.50
C ILE A 20 2.04 -5.93 4.43
N GLY A 21 2.17 -7.16 3.93
CA GLY A 21 2.70 -8.29 4.68
C GLY A 21 1.67 -9.09 5.47
N PHE A 22 0.40 -8.67 5.46
CA PHE A 22 -0.70 -9.38 6.12
C PHE A 22 -1.47 -10.35 5.20
N ASP A 23 -1.06 -10.46 3.94
CA ASP A 23 -1.72 -11.27 2.92
C ASP A 23 -1.93 -12.73 3.34
N ARG A 24 -0.96 -13.35 4.01
CA ARG A 24 -1.09 -14.73 4.52
C ARG A 24 -2.15 -14.86 5.60
N THR A 25 -2.26 -13.87 6.46
CA THR A 25 -3.25 -13.86 7.55
C THR A 25 -4.65 -13.65 6.99
N PHE A 26 -4.80 -12.73 6.04
CA PHE A 26 -6.08 -12.47 5.39
C PHE A 26 -6.54 -13.61 4.51
N ASN A 27 -5.64 -14.26 3.75
CA ASN A 27 -5.99 -15.44 2.95
C ASN A 27 -6.51 -16.60 3.81
N ARG A 28 -5.94 -16.80 5.01
CA ARG A 28 -6.46 -17.79 5.97
C ARG A 28 -7.83 -17.41 6.51
N LEU A 29 -8.05 -16.12 6.76
CA LEU A 29 -9.31 -15.61 7.25
C LEU A 29 -10.39 -15.69 6.17
N GLU A 30 -10.06 -15.31 4.95
CA GLU A 30 -10.96 -15.34 3.80
C GLU A 30 -11.37 -16.77 3.45
N SER A 31 -10.44 -17.73 3.43
CA SER A 31 -10.75 -19.15 3.19
C SER A 31 -11.66 -19.76 4.23
N ASN A 32 -11.69 -19.20 5.45
CA ASN A 32 -12.53 -19.69 6.55
C ASN A 32 -13.86 -18.96 6.71
N LEU A 33 -13.99 -17.75 6.14
CA LEU A 33 -15.15 -16.89 6.35
C LEU A 33 -15.98 -16.59 5.10
N LEU A 34 -15.40 -16.70 3.92
CA LEU A 34 -16.06 -16.28 2.67
C LEU A 34 -15.86 -17.35 1.61
N ASP A 35 -16.90 -18.15 1.41
CA ASP A 35 -17.04 -19.01 0.24
C ASP A 35 -17.02 -18.13 -1.04
N GLY A 36 -15.90 -18.15 -1.72
CA GLY A 36 -15.66 -17.90 -3.11
C GLY A 36 -16.46 -16.80 -3.84
N HIS A 37 -16.30 -15.53 -3.52
CA HIS A 37 -16.69 -14.47 -4.44
C HIS A 37 -15.56 -13.46 -4.65
N ASN A 38 -14.93 -13.61 -5.80
CA ASN A 38 -13.99 -12.68 -6.41
C ASN A 38 -14.57 -11.25 -6.47
N ARG A 39 -14.09 -10.36 -5.64
CA ARG A 39 -14.38 -8.92 -5.76
C ARG A 39 -13.13 -8.15 -6.08
N TYR A 40 -12.61 -8.36 -7.27
CA TYR A 40 -11.78 -7.36 -7.92
C TYR A 40 -12.72 -6.22 -8.36
N GLY A 41 -12.58 -5.05 -7.75
CA GLY A 41 -13.22 -3.89 -8.31
C GLY A 41 -13.80 -2.89 -7.35
N GLN A 42 -12.96 -2.17 -6.65
CA GLN A 42 -13.20 -0.74 -6.48
C GLN A 42 -11.84 -0.04 -6.44
N ILE A 43 -11.50 0.57 -7.58
CA ILE A 43 -10.37 1.48 -7.66
C ILE A 43 -10.69 2.65 -6.75
N ASN A 44 -10.05 2.66 -5.58
CA ASN A 44 -10.14 3.78 -4.66
C ASN A 44 -9.38 4.95 -5.28
N THR A 45 -10.12 5.86 -5.92
CA THR A 45 -9.61 7.00 -6.70
C THR A 45 -9.01 8.13 -5.83
N LYS A 46 -8.55 7.83 -4.63
CA LYS A 46 -7.83 8.81 -3.81
C LYS A 46 -6.46 9.09 -4.41
N TYR A 47 -6.17 10.35 -4.60
CA TYR A 47 -4.89 10.84 -5.11
C TYR A 47 -3.76 10.70 -4.09
N PRO A 48 -2.52 10.33 -4.51
CA PRO A 48 -2.15 9.84 -5.84
C PRO A 48 -2.56 8.38 -6.06
N PRO A 49 -2.75 7.96 -7.33
CA PRO A 49 -2.94 6.55 -7.65
C PRO A 49 -1.71 5.73 -7.26
N TYR A 50 -1.92 4.50 -6.84
CA TYR A 50 -0.84 3.59 -6.46
C TYR A 50 -1.19 2.15 -6.73
N ASP A 51 -0.16 1.32 -6.89
CA ASP A 51 -0.23 -0.13 -6.94
C ASP A 51 0.57 -0.72 -5.80
N ILE A 52 0.11 -1.82 -5.25
CA ILE A 52 0.89 -2.70 -4.38
C ILE A 52 1.04 -4.04 -5.10
N LYS A 53 2.27 -4.45 -5.34
CA LYS A 53 2.61 -5.70 -6.01
C LYS A 53 3.38 -6.60 -5.07
N LYS A 54 3.04 -7.88 -5.07
CA LYS A 54 3.87 -8.92 -4.47
C LYS A 54 4.73 -9.55 -5.57
N VAL A 55 6.03 -9.60 -5.33
CA VAL A 55 7.04 -10.12 -6.26
C VAL A 55 7.73 -11.31 -5.61
N GLY A 56 7.37 -12.52 -6.05
CA GLY A 56 7.82 -13.75 -5.39
C GLY A 56 7.17 -13.95 -4.03
N ASP A 57 7.86 -14.59 -3.10
CA ASP A 57 7.29 -15.02 -1.82
C ASP A 57 7.41 -13.97 -0.71
N THR A 58 8.42 -13.13 -0.77
CA THR A 58 8.81 -12.22 0.33
C THR A 58 8.92 -10.75 -0.07
N ASN A 59 8.91 -10.43 -1.35
CA ASN A 59 9.12 -9.07 -1.80
C ASN A 59 7.81 -8.37 -2.17
N TYR A 60 7.73 -7.08 -1.88
CA TYR A 60 6.62 -6.22 -2.22
C TYR A 60 7.13 -4.94 -2.85
N VAL A 61 6.35 -4.37 -3.75
CA VAL A 61 6.65 -3.09 -4.39
C VAL A 61 5.40 -2.22 -4.33
N ILE A 62 5.55 -1.01 -3.78
CA ILE A 62 4.54 0.04 -3.86
C ILE A 62 4.97 0.98 -4.97
N ASN A 63 4.10 1.21 -5.95
CA ASN A 63 4.31 2.21 -6.98
C ASN A 63 3.28 3.33 -6.85
N LEU A 64 3.71 4.56 -6.69
CA LEU A 64 2.84 5.74 -6.69
C LEU A 64 3.08 6.55 -7.97
N ALA A 65 1.99 6.94 -8.64
CA ALA A 65 2.05 7.80 -9.81
C ALA A 65 2.21 9.26 -9.39
N LEU A 66 3.43 9.79 -9.52
CA LEU A 66 3.84 11.12 -9.07
C LEU A 66 4.49 11.90 -10.21
N ALA A 67 3.84 11.94 -11.37
CA ALA A 67 4.31 12.74 -12.51
C ALA A 67 4.43 14.22 -12.12
N GLY A 68 5.60 14.82 -12.42
CA GLY A 68 5.90 16.20 -12.12
C GLY A 68 6.39 16.51 -10.69
N PHE A 69 6.50 15.50 -9.82
CA PHE A 69 7.15 15.64 -8.53
C PHE A 69 8.64 15.35 -8.63
N GLY A 70 9.45 16.16 -7.99
CA GLY A 70 10.87 15.92 -7.78
C GLY A 70 11.15 15.19 -6.47
N LYS A 71 12.37 14.71 -6.30
CA LYS A 71 12.78 14.03 -5.04
C LYS A 71 12.61 14.92 -3.80
N ASN A 72 12.83 16.23 -3.96
CA ASN A 72 12.73 17.19 -2.85
C ASN A 72 11.29 17.55 -2.49
N ASP A 73 10.33 17.20 -3.36
CA ASP A 73 8.91 17.46 -3.13
C ASP A 73 8.24 16.36 -2.30
N ILE A 74 8.93 15.23 -2.08
CA ILE A 74 8.36 14.02 -1.47
C ILE A 74 9.09 13.70 -0.17
N GLU A 75 8.34 13.50 0.88
CA GLU A 75 8.82 13.00 2.18
C GLU A 75 8.31 11.60 2.40
N ILE A 76 9.22 10.67 2.77
CA ILE A 76 8.90 9.29 3.13
C ILE A 76 9.34 9.06 4.56
N LYS A 77 8.42 8.61 5.41
CA LYS A 77 8.68 8.30 6.82
C LYS A 77 8.11 6.94 7.20
N LEU A 78 8.84 6.22 8.03
CA LEU A 78 8.36 5.02 8.70
C LEU A 78 8.31 5.29 10.21
N THR A 79 7.13 5.17 10.80
CA THR A 79 6.93 5.36 12.23
C THR A 79 5.91 4.33 12.73
N ASP A 80 6.28 3.55 13.73
CA ASP A 80 5.41 2.56 14.36
C ASP A 80 4.68 1.62 13.37
N GLY A 81 5.43 1.09 12.39
CA GLY A 81 4.90 0.21 11.35
C GLY A 81 4.03 0.91 10.30
N ILE A 82 3.96 2.25 10.33
CA ILE A 82 3.21 3.04 9.34
C ILE A 82 4.20 3.74 8.43
N LEU A 83 4.19 3.35 7.15
CA LEU A 83 4.90 4.03 6.09
C LEU A 83 4.04 5.18 5.58
N SER A 84 4.48 6.41 5.75
CA SER A 84 3.84 7.60 5.19
C SER A 84 4.62 8.16 4.01
N VAL A 85 3.92 8.50 2.95
CA VAL A 85 4.43 9.22 1.78
C VAL A 85 3.64 10.50 1.65
N LYS A 86 4.33 11.64 1.75
CA LYS A 86 3.71 12.95 1.82
C LYS A 86 4.33 13.92 0.83
N SER A 87 3.54 14.84 0.30
CA SER A 87 4.02 16.02 -0.40
C SER A 87 3.15 17.23 -0.06
N ASP A 88 3.80 18.34 0.18
CA ASP A 88 3.16 19.64 0.39
C ASP A 88 3.12 20.50 -0.89
N LYS A 89 3.59 19.94 -2.02
CA LYS A 89 3.56 20.63 -3.32
C LYS A 89 2.13 20.82 -3.80
N ASP A 90 1.82 22.03 -4.21
CA ASP A 90 0.53 22.41 -4.77
C ASP A 90 0.68 23.10 -6.13
N ASN A 91 -0.41 23.21 -6.88
CA ASN A 91 -0.44 23.96 -8.15
C ASN A 91 -0.45 25.47 -7.85
N GLU A 92 0.71 26.06 -7.71
CA GLU A 92 0.87 27.51 -7.56
C GLU A 92 1.19 28.19 -8.89
N SER A 93 0.32 28.16 -9.86
CA SER A 93 0.44 29.06 -11.01
C SER A 93 -0.91 29.72 -11.28
N GLU A 94 -1.14 30.83 -10.60
CA GLU A 94 -2.32 31.69 -10.83
C GLU A 94 -2.24 32.53 -12.12
N GLU A 95 -1.12 32.50 -12.85
CA GLU A 95 -0.87 33.37 -13.99
C GLU A 95 -1.12 32.72 -15.37
N GLU A 96 -1.38 31.41 -15.43
CA GLU A 96 -1.60 30.73 -16.70
C GLU A 96 -3.08 30.43 -16.94
N GLU A 97 -3.61 30.82 -18.10
CA GLU A 97 -4.93 30.38 -18.54
C GLU A 97 -4.89 28.90 -18.93
N ILE A 98 -5.36 28.04 -18.05
CA ILE A 98 -5.40 26.60 -18.27
C ILE A 98 -6.71 26.23 -18.96
N LEU A 99 -6.65 25.84 -20.23
CA LEU A 99 -7.82 25.40 -21.00
C LEU A 99 -8.36 24.05 -20.57
N HIS A 100 -7.50 23.16 -20.11
CA HIS A 100 -7.88 21.84 -19.57
C HIS A 100 -6.86 21.37 -18.55
N ARG A 101 -7.31 20.92 -17.37
CA ARG A 101 -6.44 20.38 -16.32
C ARG A 101 -6.79 18.93 -16.06
N GLY A 102 -5.99 18.01 -16.62
CA GLY A 102 -6.06 16.57 -16.34
C GLY A 102 -4.98 16.09 -15.38
N ILE A 103 -3.88 16.86 -15.23
CA ILE A 103 -2.79 16.58 -14.30
C ILE A 103 -2.85 17.59 -13.16
N SER A 104 -2.92 17.11 -11.94
CA SER A 104 -2.92 17.98 -10.77
C SER A 104 -1.76 17.65 -9.83
N TYR A 105 -1.02 18.69 -9.46
CA TYR A 105 -0.09 18.61 -8.33
C TYR A 105 -0.84 19.06 -7.10
N ARG A 106 -1.17 18.12 -6.21
CA ARG A 106 -1.92 18.40 -4.98
C ARG A 106 -1.13 17.92 -3.79
N LYS A 107 -1.25 18.63 -2.70
CA LYS A 107 -0.83 18.13 -1.40
C LYS A 107 -1.48 16.77 -1.15
N PHE A 108 -0.69 15.82 -0.69
CA PHE A 108 -1.20 14.50 -0.34
C PHE A 108 -0.44 13.89 0.83
N GLU A 109 -1.08 12.98 1.50
CA GLU A 109 -0.48 12.06 2.44
C GLU A 109 -1.07 10.67 2.22
N ARG A 110 -0.21 9.69 1.96
CA ARG A 110 -0.57 8.27 1.87
C ARG A 110 0.09 7.51 2.99
N LYS A 111 -0.68 6.67 3.65
CA LYS A 111 -0.22 5.83 4.74
C LYS A 111 -0.45 4.37 4.40
N PHE A 112 0.57 3.55 4.62
CA PHE A 112 0.53 2.11 4.44
C PHE A 112 0.93 1.45 5.76
N THR A 113 0.10 0.55 6.26
CA THR A 113 0.42 -0.23 7.46
C THR A 113 1.26 -1.43 7.06
N LEU A 114 2.45 -1.54 7.64
CA LEU A 114 3.37 -2.64 7.41
C LEU A 114 3.28 -3.64 8.56
N ALA A 115 3.38 -4.94 8.25
CA ALA A 115 3.56 -5.96 9.27
C ALA A 115 4.95 -5.81 9.92
N ASP A 116 5.11 -6.32 11.14
CA ASP A 116 6.34 -6.16 11.94
C ASP A 116 7.57 -6.79 11.28
N ASP A 117 7.37 -7.76 10.39
CA ASP A 117 8.40 -8.47 9.66
C ASP A 117 8.70 -7.87 8.27
N ILE A 118 8.13 -6.71 7.95
CA ILE A 118 8.39 -5.99 6.70
C ILE A 118 9.47 -4.93 6.90
N VAL A 119 10.47 -4.96 6.05
CA VAL A 119 11.53 -3.95 5.99
C VAL A 119 11.53 -3.22 4.65
N ILE A 120 11.88 -1.93 4.65
CA ILE A 120 12.02 -1.13 3.45
C ILE A 120 13.44 -1.31 2.92
N GLN A 121 13.56 -1.76 1.67
CA GLN A 121 14.84 -1.98 1.00
C GLN A 121 15.30 -0.74 0.25
N SER A 122 14.43 -0.14 -0.53
CA SER A 122 14.78 1.04 -1.32
C SER A 122 13.56 1.89 -1.67
N ALA A 123 13.80 3.14 -2.03
CA ALA A 123 12.82 4.02 -2.62
C ALA A 123 13.47 4.78 -3.79
N LYS A 124 12.84 4.74 -4.96
CA LYS A 124 13.33 5.38 -6.19
C LYS A 124 12.22 6.13 -6.88
N LEU A 125 12.49 7.38 -7.24
CA LEU A 125 11.64 8.18 -8.12
C LEU A 125 12.26 8.19 -9.52
N LYS A 126 11.57 7.59 -10.47
CA LYS A 126 11.99 7.53 -11.87
C LYS A 126 10.77 7.55 -12.79
N ASP A 127 10.88 8.31 -13.88
CA ASP A 127 9.86 8.37 -14.93
C ASP A 127 8.44 8.69 -14.40
N GLY A 128 8.35 9.53 -13.36
CA GLY A 128 7.07 9.90 -12.73
C GLY A 128 6.48 8.85 -11.80
N LEU A 129 7.20 7.77 -11.52
CA LEU A 129 6.82 6.75 -10.55
C LEU A 129 7.75 6.74 -9.34
N LEU A 130 7.17 6.80 -8.16
CA LEU A 130 7.86 6.49 -6.92
C LEU A 130 7.66 5.00 -6.64
N SER A 131 8.75 4.23 -6.72
CA SER A 131 8.77 2.80 -6.40
C SER A 131 9.44 2.59 -5.05
N ILE A 132 8.73 1.96 -4.12
CA ILE A 132 9.24 1.59 -2.79
C ILE A 132 9.28 0.07 -2.73
N GLU A 133 10.48 -0.46 -2.58
CA GLU A 133 10.73 -1.90 -2.47
C GLU A 133 10.77 -2.31 -1.00
N LEU A 134 10.02 -3.35 -0.66
CA LEU A 134 9.93 -3.89 0.68
C LEU A 134 10.18 -5.40 0.64
N GLU A 135 10.71 -5.93 1.74
CA GLU A 135 10.98 -7.34 1.92
C GLU A 135 10.41 -7.84 3.24
N GLN A 136 9.76 -8.99 3.20
CA GLN A 136 9.33 -9.70 4.40
C GLN A 136 10.46 -10.59 4.92
N ILE A 137 10.95 -10.28 6.10
CA ILE A 137 11.95 -11.10 6.79
C ILE A 137 11.22 -12.25 7.50
N VAL A 138 11.36 -13.46 6.96
CA VAL A 138 10.80 -14.66 7.57
C VAL A 138 11.83 -15.24 8.55
N PRO A 139 11.60 -15.17 9.87
CA PRO A 139 12.47 -15.81 10.85
C PRO A 139 12.63 -17.30 10.56
N GLU A 140 13.79 -17.87 10.83
CA GLU A 140 14.05 -19.29 10.57
C GLU A 140 13.05 -20.22 11.26
N GLU A 141 12.59 -19.85 12.44
CA GLU A 141 11.58 -20.58 13.21
C GLU A 141 10.22 -20.70 12.52
N LYS A 142 9.90 -19.76 11.61
CA LYS A 142 8.66 -19.74 10.84
C LYS A 142 8.79 -20.38 9.46
N ARG A 143 10.00 -20.82 9.06
CA ARG A 143 10.20 -21.49 7.78
C ARG A 143 9.62 -22.92 7.83
N PRO A 144 9.04 -23.40 6.72
CA PRO A 144 8.61 -24.80 6.65
C PRO A 144 9.80 -25.72 6.91
N ARG A 145 9.63 -26.64 7.86
CA ARG A 145 10.62 -27.69 8.15
C ARG A 145 9.97 -29.06 8.09
N THR A 146 10.67 -30.03 7.55
CA THR A 146 10.25 -31.41 7.58
C THR A 146 10.46 -31.96 8.99
N ILE A 147 9.44 -32.59 9.56
CA ILE A 147 9.51 -33.24 10.85
C ILE A 147 9.58 -34.75 10.56
N GLU A 148 10.65 -35.39 11.02
CA GLU A 148 10.78 -36.82 10.92
C GLU A 148 9.89 -37.53 11.95
N ILE A 149 9.12 -38.50 11.48
CA ILE A 149 8.29 -39.37 12.33
C ILE A 149 9.20 -40.49 12.83
N LYS A 150 9.35 -40.58 14.15
CA LYS A 150 10.06 -41.67 14.79
C LYS A 150 9.15 -42.90 15.00
#